data_c852f22e7e305cae8fb926cd755ca7d1
#
_entry.id   c852f22e7e305cae8fb926cd755ca7d1
#
_cell.length_a   1.000
_cell.length_b   1.000
_cell.length_c   1.000
_cell.angle_alpha   90.00
_cell.angle_beta   90.00
_cell.angle_gamma   90.00
#
_symmetry.space_group_name_H-M   'P 1'
#
loop_
_entity.id
_entity.type
_entity.pdbx_description
1 polymer ?
#
loop_
_entity_poly.entity_id
_entity_poly.type
_entity_poly.pdbx_seq_one_letter_code
_entity_poly.pdbx_strand_id
1 'polypeptide(L)'
;MRVLRRSLNDIMSIDLNANALEQLQWRDFGNGLSMSRLAREGKRELVLYRIAANAPANAFLKHQHIGGEFYLVLKGKISDETGEYVQGDVVFLEPQSVHTPRAVGDTLVLVLWPAGVRIVD
;
A
#
# COMPACT_ATOMS: atom_id res chain seq x y z
N MET A 1 -18.04 -0.64 -4.04
CA MET A 1 -16.99 0.20 -3.41
C MET A 1 -16.55 1.27 -4.37
N ARG A 2 -16.53 2.51 -3.90
CA ARG A 2 -16.06 3.62 -4.73
C ARG A 2 -14.54 3.72 -4.65
N VAL A 3 -13.90 3.84 -5.80
CA VAL A 3 -12.45 4.00 -5.92
C VAL A 3 -12.18 5.23 -6.79
N LEU A 4 -11.29 6.08 -6.34
CA LEU A 4 -10.77 7.19 -7.13
C LEU A 4 -9.31 6.87 -7.47
N ARG A 5 -8.93 7.14 -8.71
CA ARG A 5 -7.58 6.85 -9.20
C ARG A 5 -7.04 8.00 -10.02
N ARG A 6 -5.76 8.31 -9.83
CA ARG A 6 -5.04 9.30 -10.65
C ARG A 6 -3.59 8.86 -10.82
N SER A 7 -3.07 8.99 -12.03
CA SER A 7 -1.65 8.72 -12.27
C SER A 7 -0.82 9.97 -12.11
N LEU A 8 0.29 9.87 -11.39
CA LEU A 8 1.28 10.95 -11.29
C LEU A 8 2.29 10.92 -12.43
N ASN A 9 2.30 9.86 -13.25
CA ASN A 9 3.29 9.73 -14.33
C ASN A 9 3.20 10.85 -15.36
N ASP A 10 2.03 11.49 -15.51
CA ASP A 10 1.84 12.64 -16.40
C ASP A 10 2.35 13.95 -15.82
N ILE A 11 2.72 13.97 -14.54
CA ILE A 11 3.11 15.18 -13.80
C ILE A 11 4.58 15.12 -13.39
N MET A 12 5.05 13.94 -12.97
CA MET A 12 6.38 13.77 -12.40
C MET A 12 6.84 12.32 -12.56
N SER A 13 8.16 12.11 -12.46
CA SER A 13 8.71 10.77 -12.30
C SER A 13 9.02 10.50 -10.82
N ILE A 14 8.89 9.23 -10.43
CA ILE A 14 9.24 8.79 -9.08
C ILE A 14 10.65 8.21 -9.14
N ASP A 15 11.54 8.78 -8.33
CA ASP A 15 12.93 8.33 -8.24
C ASP A 15 13.20 7.90 -6.81
N LEU A 16 13.43 6.59 -6.61
CA LEU A 16 13.60 5.98 -5.31
C LEU A 16 15.09 5.87 -4.95
N ASN A 17 15.45 6.36 -3.76
CA ASN A 17 16.80 6.20 -3.23
C ASN A 17 16.85 4.89 -2.42
N ALA A 18 17.42 3.83 -3.02
CA ALA A 18 17.49 2.51 -2.41
C ALA A 18 18.28 2.52 -1.09
N ASN A 19 19.36 3.32 -1.01
CA ASN A 19 20.16 3.41 0.22
C ASN A 19 19.34 4.05 1.36
N ALA A 20 18.59 5.09 1.05
CA ALA A 20 17.73 5.75 2.04
C ALA A 20 16.61 4.82 2.51
N LEU A 21 16.03 4.02 1.62
CA LEU A 21 15.01 3.04 1.99
C LEU A 21 15.56 2.00 2.97
N GLU A 22 16.80 1.53 2.77
CA GLU A 22 17.41 0.56 3.69
C GLU A 22 17.73 1.16 5.06
N GLN A 23 17.79 2.48 5.20
CA GLN A 23 18.00 3.14 6.50
C GLN A 23 16.73 3.22 7.35
N LEU A 24 15.56 2.95 6.77
CA LEU A 24 14.31 2.95 7.51
C LEU A 24 14.22 1.72 8.43
N GLN A 25 13.41 1.83 9.48
CA GLN A 25 13.13 0.70 10.35
C GLN A 25 12.00 -0.14 9.76
N TRP A 26 12.32 -1.33 9.30
CA TRP A 26 11.36 -2.25 8.71
C TRP A 26 10.93 -3.31 9.72
N ARG A 27 9.62 -3.50 9.83
CA ARG A 27 9.04 -4.61 10.58
C ARG A 27 8.66 -5.70 9.57
N ASP A 28 9.23 -6.90 9.75
CA ASP A 28 8.95 -8.03 8.89
C ASP A 28 7.73 -8.78 9.42
N PHE A 29 6.72 -8.97 8.56
CA PHE A 29 5.52 -9.73 8.88
C PHE A 29 5.59 -11.18 8.38
N GLY A 30 6.70 -11.58 7.76
CA GLY A 30 6.82 -12.87 7.08
C GLY A 30 6.21 -12.82 5.68
N ASN A 31 6.36 -13.92 4.94
CA ASN A 31 5.80 -14.09 3.58
C ASN A 31 6.23 -13.00 2.58
N GLY A 32 7.39 -12.37 2.82
CA GLY A 32 7.89 -11.32 1.94
C GLY A 32 7.24 -9.95 2.14
N LEU A 33 6.46 -9.77 3.19
CA LEU A 33 5.78 -8.52 3.51
C LEU A 33 6.48 -7.81 4.67
N SER A 34 6.88 -6.55 4.47
CA SER A 34 7.44 -5.70 5.52
C SER A 34 6.81 -4.32 5.48
N MET A 35 6.87 -3.64 6.61
CA MET A 35 6.28 -2.31 6.76
C MET A 35 7.24 -1.40 7.51
N SER A 36 7.34 -0.14 7.08
CA SER A 36 8.00 0.92 7.83
C SER A 36 6.99 2.02 8.13
N ARG A 37 6.82 2.31 9.42
CA ARG A 37 5.94 3.41 9.84
C ARG A 37 6.70 4.71 9.71
N LEU A 38 6.21 5.63 8.88
CA LEU A 38 6.82 6.95 8.68
C LEU A 38 6.29 7.98 9.66
N ALA A 39 4.99 7.92 9.98
CA ALA A 39 4.34 8.86 10.89
C ALA A 39 3.09 8.24 11.49
N ARG A 40 2.76 8.69 12.70
CA ARG A 40 1.53 8.27 13.37
C ARG A 40 1.02 9.39 14.27
N GLU A 41 -0.28 9.62 14.21
CA GLU A 41 -0.99 10.50 15.13
C GLU A 41 -2.35 9.88 15.47
N GLY A 42 -2.51 9.44 16.70
CA GLY A 42 -3.72 8.70 17.08
C GLY A 42 -3.88 7.44 16.25
N LYS A 43 -5.01 7.33 15.53
CA LYS A 43 -5.29 6.21 14.63
C LYS A 43 -4.84 6.46 13.20
N ARG A 44 -4.37 7.68 12.88
CA ARG A 44 -3.85 8.01 11.56
C ARG A 44 -2.43 7.50 11.43
N GLU A 45 -2.14 6.79 10.36
CA GLU A 45 -0.80 6.26 10.09
C GLU A 45 -0.41 6.48 8.64
N LEU A 46 0.85 6.86 8.45
CA LEU A 46 1.50 6.91 7.13
C LEU A 46 2.59 5.86 7.14
N VAL A 47 2.49 4.88 6.26
CA VAL A 47 3.39 3.73 6.25
C VAL A 47 3.89 3.43 4.83
N LEU A 48 5.04 2.76 4.76
CA LEU A 48 5.53 2.12 3.55
C LEU A 48 5.33 0.62 3.71
N TYR A 49 4.69 -0.01 2.71
CA TYR A 49 4.69 -1.47 2.57
C TYR A 49 5.66 -1.88 1.48
N ARG A 50 6.48 -2.88 1.79
CA ARG A 50 7.39 -3.49 0.83
C ARG A 50 7.01 -4.96 0.70
N ILE A 51 6.71 -5.38 -0.54
CA ILE A 51 6.29 -6.73 -0.85
C ILE A 51 7.31 -7.32 -1.82
N ALA A 52 7.96 -8.42 -1.41
CA ALA A 52 8.95 -9.11 -2.25
C ALA A 52 8.28 -9.79 -3.44
N ALA A 53 9.02 -9.95 -4.54
CA ALA A 53 8.51 -10.57 -5.77
C ALA A 53 7.99 -11.99 -5.54
N ASN A 54 8.57 -12.72 -4.57
CA ASN A 54 8.17 -14.08 -4.25
C ASN A 54 7.12 -14.18 -3.16
N ALA A 55 6.52 -13.05 -2.74
CA ALA A 55 5.47 -13.08 -1.74
C ALA A 55 4.25 -13.86 -2.27
N PRO A 56 3.63 -14.72 -1.44
CA PRO A 56 2.45 -15.46 -1.88
C PRO A 56 1.25 -14.53 -2.08
N ALA A 57 0.28 -14.99 -2.86
CA ALA A 57 -0.92 -14.21 -3.16
C ALA A 57 -1.72 -13.83 -1.90
N ASN A 58 -1.56 -14.59 -0.81
CA ASN A 58 -2.25 -14.35 0.47
C ASN A 58 -1.37 -13.62 1.49
N ALA A 59 -0.33 -12.91 1.05
CA ALA A 59 0.53 -12.14 1.95
C ALA A 59 -0.26 -11.07 2.71
N PHE A 60 -1.25 -10.46 2.06
CA PHE A 60 -2.21 -9.56 2.71
C PHE A 60 -3.50 -10.31 3.04
N LEU A 61 -4.01 -10.07 4.24
CA LEU A 61 -5.32 -10.56 4.63
C LEU A 61 -6.41 -9.61 4.13
N LYS A 62 -7.60 -10.15 3.89
CA LYS A 62 -8.78 -9.34 3.59
C LYS A 62 -9.02 -8.38 4.75
N HIS A 63 -9.19 -7.09 4.45
CA HIS A 63 -9.33 -6.08 5.49
C HIS A 63 -10.28 -4.96 5.09
N GLN A 64 -10.74 -4.22 6.09
CA GLN A 64 -11.64 -3.09 5.95
C GLN A 64 -10.93 -1.81 6.39
N HIS A 65 -11.07 -0.76 5.58
CA HIS A 65 -10.52 0.57 5.87
C HIS A 65 -11.55 1.39 6.63
N ILE A 66 -11.34 1.58 7.94
CA ILE A 66 -12.34 2.23 8.80
C ILE A 66 -12.61 3.67 8.35
N GLY A 67 -11.56 4.42 8.04
CA GLY A 67 -11.65 5.80 7.55
C GLY A 67 -11.27 5.96 6.09
N GLY A 68 -11.29 4.87 5.33
CA GLY A 68 -10.77 4.86 3.97
C GLY A 68 -9.27 4.61 3.92
N GLU A 69 -8.73 4.64 2.70
CA GLU A 69 -7.30 4.46 2.47
C GLU A 69 -6.86 5.29 1.28
N PHE A 70 -5.76 6.00 1.44
CA PHE A 70 -5.03 6.60 0.32
C PHE A 70 -3.75 5.81 0.12
N TYR A 71 -3.40 5.47 -1.13
CA TYR A 71 -2.08 4.93 -1.38
C TYR A 71 -1.50 5.38 -2.71
N LEU A 72 -0.17 5.40 -2.76
CA LEU A 72 0.61 5.70 -3.95
C LEU A 72 1.51 4.50 -4.22
N VAL A 73 1.39 3.92 -5.42
CA VAL A 73 2.28 2.85 -5.84
C VAL A 73 3.60 3.47 -6.27
N LEU A 74 4.65 3.28 -5.46
CA LEU A 74 5.98 3.82 -5.74
C LEU A 74 6.77 2.92 -6.68
N LYS A 75 6.52 1.61 -6.65
CA LYS A 75 7.17 0.62 -7.49
C LYS A 75 6.28 -0.61 -7.58
N GLY A 76 6.25 -1.25 -8.76
CA GLY A 76 5.53 -2.51 -8.93
C GLY A 76 4.05 -2.32 -9.22
N LYS A 77 3.23 -3.25 -8.77
CA LYS A 77 1.81 -3.30 -9.09
C LYS A 77 1.01 -3.90 -7.95
N ILE A 78 -0.15 -3.31 -7.68
CA ILE A 78 -1.16 -3.84 -6.76
C ILE A 78 -2.39 -4.22 -7.56
N SER A 79 -2.95 -5.39 -7.26
CA SER A 79 -4.19 -5.87 -7.85
C SER A 79 -5.18 -6.20 -6.74
N ASP A 80 -6.43 -5.81 -6.89
CA ASP A 80 -7.52 -6.19 -6.00
C ASP A 80 -8.81 -6.38 -6.80
N GLU A 81 -9.93 -6.51 -6.11
CA GLU A 81 -11.24 -6.73 -6.73
C GLU A 81 -11.69 -5.57 -7.63
N THR A 82 -11.10 -4.38 -7.46
CA THR A 82 -11.46 -3.19 -8.22
C THR A 82 -10.60 -2.96 -9.46
N GLY A 83 -9.48 -3.68 -9.58
CA GLY A 83 -8.60 -3.56 -10.74
C GLY A 83 -7.13 -3.64 -10.40
N GLU A 84 -6.30 -3.14 -11.31
CA GLU A 84 -4.85 -3.12 -11.18
C GLU A 84 -4.34 -1.68 -11.11
N TYR A 85 -3.37 -1.44 -10.22
CA TYR A 85 -2.77 -0.13 -10.00
C TYR A 85 -1.26 -0.26 -10.11
N VAL A 86 -0.64 0.60 -10.90
CA VAL A 86 0.79 0.52 -11.26
C VAL A 86 1.56 1.71 -10.70
N GLN A 87 2.88 1.65 -10.83
CA GLN A 87 3.77 2.74 -10.38
C GLN A 87 3.26 4.11 -10.84
N GLY A 88 3.17 5.03 -9.88
CA GLY A 88 2.68 6.38 -10.11
C GLY A 88 1.20 6.57 -9.85
N ASP A 89 0.43 5.49 -9.67
CA ASP A 89 -1.00 5.61 -9.39
C ASP A 89 -1.24 6.02 -7.94
N VAL A 90 -2.06 7.05 -7.77
CA VAL A 90 -2.64 7.43 -6.47
C VAL A 90 -4.06 6.88 -6.44
N VAL A 91 -4.39 6.18 -5.38
CA VAL A 91 -5.67 5.49 -5.23
C VAL A 91 -6.31 5.90 -3.92
N PHE A 92 -7.59 6.21 -3.95
CA PHE A 92 -8.40 6.41 -2.76
C PHE A 92 -9.50 5.35 -2.71
N LEU A 93 -9.57 4.64 -1.59
CA LEU A 93 -10.62 3.68 -1.29
C LEU A 93 -11.52 4.29 -0.20
N GLU A 94 -12.82 4.30 -0.44
CA GLU A 94 -13.78 4.98 0.45
C GLU A 94 -13.80 4.38 1.85
N PRO A 95 -14.25 5.16 2.87
CA PRO A 95 -14.44 4.64 4.24
C PRO A 95 -15.33 3.40 4.25
N GLN A 96 -14.99 2.46 5.13
CA GLN A 96 -15.66 1.14 5.29
C GLN A 96 -15.45 0.19 4.11
N SER A 97 -14.63 0.54 3.12
CA SER A 97 -14.33 -0.34 2.00
C SER A 97 -13.55 -1.58 2.46
N VAL A 98 -13.78 -2.67 1.76
CA VAL A 98 -13.15 -3.98 2.04
C VAL A 98 -12.46 -4.46 0.78
N HIS A 99 -11.21 -4.90 0.90
CA HIS A 99 -10.53 -5.52 -0.24
C HIS A 99 -9.49 -6.56 0.21
N THR A 100 -9.05 -7.36 -0.74
CA THR A 100 -7.94 -8.29 -0.58
C THR A 100 -6.89 -7.92 -1.62
N PRO A 101 -5.92 -7.06 -1.27
CA PRO A 101 -4.89 -6.65 -2.23
C PRO A 101 -3.85 -7.75 -2.45
N ARG A 102 -3.25 -7.72 -3.63
CA ARG A 102 -2.19 -8.63 -4.02
C ARG A 102 -1.15 -7.85 -4.80
N ALA A 103 0.12 -8.06 -4.47
CA ALA A 103 1.21 -7.46 -5.22
C ALA A 103 1.64 -8.37 -6.37
N VAL A 104 2.11 -7.77 -7.45
CA VAL A 104 2.66 -8.48 -8.61
C VAL A 104 4.09 -8.00 -8.81
N GLY A 105 5.08 -8.87 -8.52
CA GLY A 105 6.49 -8.51 -8.53
C GLY A 105 6.89 -7.72 -7.28
N ASP A 106 8.14 -7.25 -7.25
CA ASP A 106 8.62 -6.37 -6.18
C ASP A 106 7.80 -5.09 -6.16
N THR A 107 7.20 -4.80 -5.02
CA THR A 107 6.26 -3.69 -4.90
C THR A 107 6.54 -2.86 -3.66
N LEU A 108 6.46 -1.54 -3.81
CA LEU A 108 6.59 -0.57 -2.72
C LEU A 108 5.42 0.38 -2.79
N VAL A 109 4.69 0.53 -1.69
CA VAL A 109 3.46 1.33 -1.64
C VAL A 109 3.51 2.26 -0.44
N LEU A 110 3.25 3.55 -0.67
CA LEU A 110 3.05 4.52 0.41
C LEU A 110 1.56 4.55 0.74
N VAL A 111 1.22 4.31 1.99
CA VAL A 111 -0.18 4.14 2.42
C VAL A 111 -0.50 5.10 3.56
N LEU A 112 -1.61 5.81 3.44
CA LEU A 112 -2.17 6.62 4.51
C LEU A 112 -3.51 6.03 4.95
N TRP A 113 -3.60 5.67 6.23
CA TRP A 113 -4.84 5.26 6.89
C TRP A 113 -5.33 6.37 7.80
N PRO A 114 -6.41 7.09 7.45
CA PRO A 114 -6.95 8.13 8.34
C PRO A 114 -7.46 7.60 9.68
N ALA A 115 -7.94 6.34 9.74
CA ALA A 115 -8.51 5.76 10.96
C ALA A 115 -8.16 4.27 11.15
N GLY A 116 -7.11 3.78 10.46
CA GLY A 116 -6.65 2.40 10.60
C GLY A 116 -7.43 1.39 9.76
N VAL A 117 -7.10 0.11 9.97
CA VAL A 117 -7.70 -1.02 9.24
C VAL A 117 -8.16 -2.09 10.20
N ARG A 118 -9.08 -2.94 9.74
CA ARG A 118 -9.59 -4.08 10.49
C ARG A 118 -9.59 -5.32 9.60
N ILE A 119 -9.06 -6.44 10.12
CA ILE A 119 -9.10 -7.72 9.41
C ILE A 119 -10.54 -8.25 9.43
N VAL A 120 -11.01 -8.75 8.30
CA VAL A 120 -12.35 -9.31 8.15
C VAL A 120 -12.27 -10.71 7.53
N ASP A 121 -13.31 -11.51 7.79
CA ASP A 121 -13.40 -12.87 7.26
C ASP A 121 -13.91 -12.91 5.83
#